data_4ac326757c85cf51c2a5065df36e39c0
#
_entry.id   4ac326757c85cf51c2a5065df36e39c0
#
_cell.length_a   1.000
_cell.length_b   1.000
_cell.length_c   1.000
_cell.angle_alpha   90.00
_cell.angle_beta   90.00
_cell.angle_gamma   90.00
#
_symmetry.space_group_name_H-M   'P 1'
#
loop_
_entity.id
_entity.type
_entity.pdbx_description
1 polymer ?
#
loop_
_entity_poly.entity_id
_entity_poly.type
_entity_poly.pdbx_seq_one_letter_code
_entity_poly.pdbx_strand_id
1 'polypeptide(L)'
;LHLRHFSHPIRSAKSLYRKVSMAVYRCLAERQFRNIRRGQRDRCWCGGELLPFKWHPSYGVCANCGCYVNRRPPLPEELKRLYSFNLYWLTRQRLKGHPTIEHRPENDLSDGRVAYWLGLIERYGPSVGRVVEVGCGHGVLLAELKARGYECVGVEPGEQTAEWTRQNMGIDVRAGFFPEVDLPKCDLFLAFDVIEHSPEPEAFMKGAAQLLNPGGVAIIQTPINRYDYQPPFGERFEAAFDDIEHLFLFTDKAMQELARRSRLQIVSMTERLWLHHEICVFGKL
;
A
#
# COMPACT_ATOMS: atom_id res chain seq x y z
N LEU A 1 -61.40 -5.11 -17.16
CA LEU A 1 -60.34 -4.45 -17.95
C LEU A 1 -59.10 -4.28 -17.08
N HIS A 2 -58.10 -5.15 -17.30
CA HIS A 2 -56.81 -5.06 -16.62
C HIS A 2 -55.91 -4.10 -17.40
N LEU A 3 -55.59 -2.94 -16.81
CA LEU A 3 -54.50 -2.09 -17.26
C LEU A 3 -53.14 -2.71 -16.85
N ARG A 4 -52.44 -3.29 -17.79
CA ARG A 4 -51.05 -3.71 -17.60
C ARG A 4 -50.17 -2.47 -17.54
N HIS A 5 -49.48 -2.27 -16.41
CA HIS A 5 -48.43 -1.27 -16.26
C HIS A 5 -47.25 -1.55 -17.20
N PHE A 6 -47.09 -0.74 -18.23
CA PHE A 6 -45.90 -0.60 -19.01
C PHE A 6 -44.91 0.32 -18.27
N SER A 7 -44.11 -0.25 -17.39
CA SER A 7 -42.95 0.47 -16.83
C SER A 7 -41.75 -0.42 -16.97
N HIS A 8 -40.88 -0.18 -17.97
CA HIS A 8 -39.47 -0.61 -17.90
C HIS A 8 -38.58 -0.45 -19.16
N PRO A 9 -38.76 0.51 -20.09
CA PRO A 9 -37.70 0.77 -21.08
C PRO A 9 -36.63 1.74 -20.54
N ILE A 10 -36.98 2.67 -19.66
CA ILE A 10 -36.05 3.73 -19.19
C ILE A 10 -35.03 3.21 -18.16
N ARG A 11 -35.39 2.24 -17.34
CA ARG A 11 -34.44 1.60 -16.40
C ARG A 11 -33.41 0.75 -17.10
N SER A 12 -33.79 0.07 -18.17
CA SER A 12 -32.86 -0.77 -18.97
C SER A 12 -31.86 0.08 -19.76
N ALA A 13 -32.31 1.20 -20.36
CA ALA A 13 -31.44 2.10 -21.11
C ALA A 13 -30.40 2.80 -20.20
N LYS A 14 -30.81 3.27 -19.02
CA LYS A 14 -29.87 3.83 -18.03
C LYS A 14 -28.88 2.79 -17.52
N SER A 15 -29.31 1.55 -17.31
CA SER A 15 -28.44 0.44 -16.91
C SER A 15 -27.44 0.09 -18.02
N LEU A 16 -27.88 0.02 -19.26
CA LEU A 16 -27.03 -0.25 -20.42
C LEU A 16 -26.01 0.87 -20.64
N TYR A 17 -26.45 2.13 -20.61
CA TYR A 17 -25.58 3.31 -20.71
C TYR A 17 -24.50 3.29 -19.61
N ARG A 18 -24.87 2.97 -18.37
CA ARG A 18 -23.94 2.85 -17.24
C ARG A 18 -22.93 1.73 -17.45
N LYS A 19 -23.35 0.58 -17.96
CA LYS A 19 -22.46 -0.56 -18.28
C LYS A 19 -21.50 -0.22 -19.43
N VAL A 20 -21.99 0.42 -20.51
CA VAL A 20 -21.17 0.82 -21.66
C VAL A 20 -20.17 1.92 -21.25
N SER A 21 -20.60 2.95 -20.52
CA SER A 21 -19.71 4.00 -20.04
C SER A 21 -18.63 3.46 -19.10
N MET A 22 -18.96 2.52 -18.22
CA MET A 22 -17.98 1.84 -17.35
C MET A 22 -17.01 0.96 -18.13
N ALA A 23 -17.46 0.27 -19.17
CA ALA A 23 -16.59 -0.54 -20.04
C ALA A 23 -15.62 0.34 -20.84
N VAL A 24 -16.09 1.45 -21.38
CA VAL A 24 -15.24 2.44 -22.06
C VAL A 24 -14.23 3.07 -21.10
N TYR A 25 -14.69 3.50 -19.92
CA TYR A 25 -13.83 4.01 -18.87
C TYR A 25 -12.73 3.01 -18.49
N ARG A 26 -13.11 1.75 -18.25
CA ARG A 26 -12.19 0.66 -17.92
C ARG A 26 -11.15 0.46 -19.03
N CYS A 27 -11.57 0.41 -20.30
CA CYS A 27 -10.67 0.26 -21.43
C CYS A 27 -9.67 1.41 -21.57
N LEU A 28 -10.12 2.66 -21.39
CA LEU A 28 -9.26 3.85 -21.45
C LEU A 28 -8.28 3.88 -20.27
N ALA A 29 -8.75 3.54 -19.09
CA ALA A 29 -7.92 3.47 -17.89
C ALA A 29 -6.86 2.38 -18.00
N GLU A 30 -7.23 1.16 -18.42
CA GLU A 30 -6.28 0.07 -18.63
C GLU A 30 -5.22 0.42 -19.67
N ARG A 31 -5.57 1.22 -20.70
CA ARG A 31 -4.60 1.70 -21.68
C ARG A 31 -3.52 2.58 -21.06
N GLN A 32 -3.84 3.40 -20.06
CA GLN A 32 -2.85 4.23 -19.35
C GLN A 32 -1.83 3.37 -18.61
N PHE A 33 -2.26 2.23 -18.03
CA PHE A 33 -1.36 1.32 -17.34
C PHE A 33 -0.53 0.44 -18.28
N ARG A 34 -1.06 0.08 -19.47
CA ARG A 34 -0.30 -0.68 -20.49
C ARG A 34 0.90 0.10 -21.03
N ASN A 35 0.85 1.42 -21.03
CA ASN A 35 1.90 2.29 -21.55
C ASN A 35 2.94 2.70 -20.49
N ILE A 36 2.92 2.12 -19.29
CA ILE A 36 3.92 2.36 -18.26
C ILE A 36 5.28 1.86 -18.75
N ARG A 37 6.26 2.77 -18.80
CA ARG A 37 7.64 2.41 -19.12
C ARG A 37 8.24 1.63 -17.98
N ARG A 38 8.93 0.55 -18.31
CA ARG A 38 9.47 -0.40 -17.34
C ARG A 38 10.98 -0.49 -17.45
N GLY A 39 11.62 -0.59 -16.31
CA GLY A 39 13.02 -0.93 -16.20
C GLY A 39 13.28 -2.43 -16.32
N GLN A 40 14.51 -2.82 -16.05
CA GLN A 40 14.92 -4.20 -15.87
C GLN A 40 15.60 -4.36 -14.52
N ARG A 41 15.29 -5.45 -13.82
CA ARG A 41 15.87 -5.80 -12.53
C ARG A 41 16.33 -7.25 -12.59
N ASP A 42 17.64 -7.45 -12.43
CA ASP A 42 18.27 -8.77 -12.52
C ASP A 42 18.68 -9.32 -11.14
N ARG A 43 18.63 -8.47 -10.11
CA ARG A 43 18.95 -8.84 -8.73
C ARG A 43 17.88 -8.35 -7.74
N CYS A 44 17.75 -9.09 -6.66
CA CYS A 44 16.95 -8.71 -5.51
C CYS A 44 17.61 -7.56 -4.73
N TRP A 45 16.83 -6.85 -3.91
CA TRP A 45 17.33 -5.85 -2.97
C TRP A 45 18.44 -6.40 -2.04
N CYS A 46 18.42 -7.70 -1.72
CA CYS A 46 19.44 -8.35 -0.89
C CYS A 46 20.71 -8.76 -1.68
N GLY A 47 20.79 -8.46 -2.98
CA GLY A 47 21.88 -8.83 -3.88
C GLY A 47 21.73 -10.23 -4.52
N GLY A 48 20.71 -11.01 -4.11
CA GLY A 48 20.51 -12.37 -4.63
C GLY A 48 20.10 -12.40 -6.10
N GLU A 49 20.47 -13.48 -6.79
CA GLU A 49 20.05 -13.79 -8.14
C GLU A 49 18.54 -14.05 -8.21
N LEU A 50 17.91 -13.66 -9.31
CA LEU A 50 16.48 -13.88 -9.55
C LEU A 50 16.27 -15.09 -10.45
N LEU A 51 15.83 -16.18 -9.88
CA LEU A 51 15.40 -17.37 -10.60
C LEU A 51 14.06 -17.14 -11.29
N PRO A 52 13.83 -17.73 -12.47
CA PRO A 52 12.54 -17.59 -13.16
C PRO A 52 11.38 -18.09 -12.30
N PHE A 53 10.29 -17.32 -12.28
CA PHE A 53 9.04 -17.75 -11.70
C PHE A 53 8.08 -18.16 -12.82
N LYS A 54 7.85 -19.46 -12.96
CA LYS A 54 7.12 -20.04 -14.09
C LYS A 54 5.67 -19.56 -14.26
N TRP A 55 5.08 -19.04 -13.16
CA TRP A 55 3.68 -18.67 -13.14
C TRP A 55 3.38 -17.21 -13.45
N HIS A 56 4.40 -16.35 -13.44
CA HIS A 56 4.23 -14.94 -13.80
C HIS A 56 5.49 -14.39 -14.49
N PRO A 57 5.38 -13.91 -15.75
CA PRO A 57 6.55 -13.52 -16.55
C PRO A 57 7.31 -12.29 -16.02
N SER A 58 6.60 -11.41 -15.30
CA SER A 58 7.20 -10.19 -14.73
C SER A 58 7.96 -10.44 -13.43
N TYR A 59 7.85 -11.63 -12.80
CA TYR A 59 8.48 -11.90 -11.51
C TYR A 59 9.57 -12.96 -11.57
N GLY A 60 10.52 -12.83 -10.66
CA GLY A 60 11.51 -13.86 -10.35
C GLY A 60 11.56 -14.12 -8.85
N VAL A 61 12.05 -15.29 -8.46
CA VAL A 61 12.23 -15.67 -7.05
C VAL A 61 13.67 -15.48 -6.66
N CYS A 62 13.93 -14.73 -5.59
CA CYS A 62 15.29 -14.53 -5.10
C CYS A 62 15.87 -15.80 -4.48
N ALA A 63 17.01 -16.26 -5.00
CA ALA A 63 17.72 -17.43 -4.49
C ALA A 63 18.16 -17.28 -3.01
N ASN A 64 18.42 -16.06 -2.53
CA ASN A 64 18.89 -15.82 -1.18
C ASN A 64 17.77 -15.68 -0.15
N CYS A 65 16.81 -14.76 -0.38
CA CYS A 65 15.78 -14.41 0.61
C CYS A 65 14.40 -14.96 0.28
N GLY A 66 14.20 -15.54 -0.92
CA GLY A 66 12.92 -16.11 -1.33
C GLY A 66 11.87 -15.09 -1.77
N CYS A 67 12.17 -13.78 -1.75
CA CYS A 67 11.24 -12.77 -2.25
C CYS A 67 10.85 -13.04 -3.69
N TYR A 68 9.57 -12.82 -4.03
CA TYR A 68 9.19 -12.61 -5.41
C TYR A 68 9.47 -11.15 -5.76
N VAL A 69 10.20 -10.95 -6.82
CA VAL A 69 10.71 -9.63 -7.23
C VAL A 69 10.23 -9.31 -8.63
N ASN A 70 9.62 -8.17 -8.80
CA ASN A 70 9.24 -7.68 -10.11
C ASN A 70 10.52 -7.37 -10.92
N ARG A 71 10.74 -8.15 -11.97
CA ARG A 71 11.90 -8.03 -12.89
C ARG A 71 11.74 -6.90 -13.89
N ARG A 72 10.51 -6.42 -14.06
CA ARG A 72 10.16 -5.33 -14.98
C ARG A 72 9.38 -4.22 -14.24
N PRO A 73 9.96 -3.62 -13.19
CA PRO A 73 9.27 -2.60 -12.41
C PRO A 73 9.01 -1.35 -13.27
N PRO A 74 7.97 -0.56 -12.95
CA PRO A 74 7.84 0.78 -13.49
C PRO A 74 9.11 1.60 -13.23
N LEU A 75 9.46 2.48 -14.17
CA LEU A 75 10.55 3.44 -13.95
C LEU A 75 10.19 4.44 -12.82
N PRO A 76 11.16 5.08 -12.15
CA PRO A 76 10.87 6.00 -11.05
C PRO A 76 9.89 7.12 -11.40
N GLU A 77 10.02 7.70 -12.60
CA GLU A 77 9.09 8.73 -13.09
C GLU A 77 7.68 8.18 -13.36
N GLU A 78 7.57 6.91 -13.71
CA GLU A 78 6.26 6.25 -13.88
C GLU A 78 5.62 5.95 -12.52
N LEU A 79 6.40 5.64 -11.48
CA LEU A 79 5.88 5.53 -10.11
C LEU A 79 5.34 6.88 -9.62
N LYS A 80 6.07 7.99 -9.86
CA LYS A 80 5.56 9.34 -9.54
C LYS A 80 4.25 9.63 -10.26
N ARG A 81 4.15 9.27 -11.55
CA ARG A 81 2.93 9.41 -12.33
C ARG A 81 1.80 8.52 -11.81
N LEU A 82 2.11 7.28 -11.43
CA LEU A 82 1.14 6.32 -10.90
C LEU A 82 0.45 6.84 -9.65
N TYR A 83 1.21 7.42 -8.72
CA TYR A 83 0.69 7.99 -7.47
C TYR A 83 0.15 9.42 -7.61
N SER A 84 0.07 9.97 -8.83
CA SER A 84 -0.66 11.22 -9.03
C SER A 84 -2.14 11.04 -8.68
N PHE A 85 -2.78 12.10 -8.20
CA PHE A 85 -4.18 12.07 -7.79
C PHE A 85 -5.11 11.49 -8.88
N ASN A 86 -4.95 11.95 -10.11
CA ASN A 86 -5.79 11.52 -11.24
C ASN A 86 -5.61 10.03 -11.56
N LEU A 87 -4.37 9.54 -11.57
CA LEU A 87 -4.13 8.16 -11.98
C LEU A 87 -4.37 7.19 -10.83
N TYR A 88 -3.98 7.53 -9.60
CA TYR A 88 -4.20 6.66 -8.45
C TYR A 88 -5.64 6.73 -7.96
N TRP A 89 -6.10 7.89 -7.45
CA TRP A 89 -7.41 8.00 -6.79
C TRP A 89 -8.58 7.98 -7.76
N LEU A 90 -8.53 8.76 -8.86
CA LEU A 90 -9.66 8.84 -9.78
C LEU A 90 -9.71 7.68 -10.77
N THR A 91 -8.60 6.96 -10.98
CA THR A 91 -8.58 5.88 -11.97
C THR A 91 -8.37 4.53 -11.31
N ARG A 92 -7.19 4.27 -10.71
CA ARG A 92 -6.81 2.94 -10.26
C ARG A 92 -7.65 2.45 -9.07
N GLN A 93 -7.83 3.26 -8.04
CA GLN A 93 -8.66 2.90 -6.89
C GLN A 93 -10.11 2.64 -7.33
N ARG A 94 -10.62 3.42 -8.27
CA ARG A 94 -11.95 3.21 -8.84
C ARG A 94 -12.07 1.92 -9.65
N LEU A 95 -11.03 1.54 -10.40
CA LEU A 95 -10.98 0.25 -11.11
C LEU A 95 -10.97 -0.93 -10.14
N LYS A 96 -10.31 -0.79 -9.00
CA LYS A 96 -10.29 -1.78 -7.92
C LYS A 96 -11.60 -1.80 -7.09
N GLY A 97 -12.59 -0.95 -7.43
CA GLY A 97 -13.90 -0.90 -6.76
C GLY A 97 -13.94 -0.07 -5.49
N HIS A 98 -12.86 0.64 -5.17
CA HIS A 98 -12.82 1.51 -3.99
C HIS A 98 -13.61 2.81 -4.20
N PRO A 99 -14.14 3.44 -3.14
CA PRO A 99 -14.79 4.74 -3.21
C PRO A 99 -13.80 5.85 -3.62
N THR A 100 -14.32 7.05 -3.87
CA THR A 100 -13.48 8.24 -4.10
C THR A 100 -12.78 8.65 -2.80
N ILE A 101 -11.77 9.51 -2.89
CA ILE A 101 -10.98 9.92 -1.72
C ILE A 101 -11.86 10.57 -0.64
N GLU A 102 -12.92 11.26 -1.03
CA GLU A 102 -13.86 11.92 -0.11
C GLU A 102 -14.66 10.93 0.74
N HIS A 103 -14.98 9.76 0.19
CA HIS A 103 -15.77 8.71 0.86
C HIS A 103 -14.90 7.57 1.41
N ARG A 104 -13.60 7.59 1.11
CA ARG A 104 -12.70 6.53 1.55
C ARG A 104 -12.52 6.51 3.07
N PRO A 105 -12.42 7.66 3.79
CA PRO A 105 -12.34 7.68 5.25
C PRO A 105 -13.51 6.95 5.94
N GLU A 106 -14.74 7.23 5.51
CA GLU A 106 -15.93 6.57 6.05
C GLU A 106 -15.92 5.05 5.78
N ASN A 107 -15.48 4.65 4.58
CA ASN A 107 -15.35 3.25 4.23
C ASN A 107 -14.35 2.54 5.13
N ASP A 108 -13.15 3.10 5.31
CA ASP A 108 -12.07 2.48 6.07
C ASP A 108 -12.32 2.48 7.59
N LEU A 109 -13.16 3.39 8.08
CA LEU A 109 -13.72 3.35 9.44
C LEU A 109 -14.77 2.25 9.58
N SER A 110 -15.70 2.15 8.62
CA SER A 110 -16.82 1.23 8.69
C SER A 110 -16.45 -0.24 8.44
N ASP A 111 -15.41 -0.51 7.65
CA ASP A 111 -14.95 -1.88 7.36
C ASP A 111 -14.09 -2.48 8.49
N GLY A 112 -13.79 -1.69 9.54
CA GLY A 112 -13.04 -2.12 10.71
C GLY A 112 -11.52 -2.05 10.57
N ARG A 113 -11.00 -1.64 9.43
CA ARG A 113 -9.54 -1.55 9.15
C ARG A 113 -8.84 -0.60 10.12
N VAL A 114 -9.39 0.61 10.26
CA VAL A 114 -8.82 1.63 11.16
C VAL A 114 -8.89 1.16 12.62
N ALA A 115 -10.02 0.57 13.04
CA ALA A 115 -10.15 0.02 14.38
C ALA A 115 -9.12 -1.07 14.68
N TYR A 116 -8.85 -1.92 13.70
CA TYR A 116 -7.82 -2.94 13.79
C TYR A 116 -6.40 -2.34 13.96
N TRP A 117 -6.04 -1.36 13.13
CA TRP A 117 -4.75 -0.68 13.24
C TRP A 117 -4.58 0.06 14.56
N LEU A 118 -5.65 0.72 15.05
CA LEU A 118 -5.65 1.36 16.37
C LEU A 118 -5.40 0.34 17.49
N GLY A 119 -6.02 -0.84 17.43
CA GLY A 119 -5.76 -1.92 18.39
C GLY A 119 -4.31 -2.44 18.36
N LEU A 120 -3.66 -2.46 17.19
CA LEU A 120 -2.23 -2.77 17.10
C LEU A 120 -1.37 -1.68 17.73
N ILE A 121 -1.70 -0.41 17.48
CA ILE A 121 -0.99 0.74 18.05
C ILE A 121 -1.14 0.75 19.57
N GLU A 122 -2.34 0.50 20.09
CA GLU A 122 -2.60 0.38 21.52
C GLU A 122 -1.79 -0.76 22.17
N ARG A 123 -1.63 -1.86 21.44
CA ARG A 123 -0.90 -3.05 21.95
C ARG A 123 0.61 -2.88 21.94
N TYR A 124 1.18 -2.23 20.93
CA TYR A 124 2.62 -2.24 20.68
C TYR A 124 3.27 -0.85 20.71
N GLY A 125 2.49 0.19 20.45
CA GLY A 125 2.97 1.56 20.40
C GLY A 125 2.99 2.24 21.78
N PRO A 126 3.53 3.44 21.85
CA PRO A 126 3.44 4.28 23.05
C PRO A 126 2.00 4.79 23.19
N SER A 127 1.60 5.14 24.43
CA SER A 127 0.26 5.71 24.71
C SER A 127 0.09 7.13 24.18
N VAL A 128 1.18 7.84 23.90
CA VAL A 128 1.27 9.19 23.36
C VAL A 128 2.65 9.39 22.75
N GLY A 129 2.80 10.35 21.88
CA GLY A 129 4.09 10.67 21.25
C GLY A 129 3.91 11.12 19.81
N ARG A 130 5.01 11.22 19.09
CA ARG A 130 4.98 11.57 17.67
C ARG A 130 4.85 10.32 16.81
N VAL A 131 3.91 10.40 15.87
CA VAL A 131 3.64 9.37 14.87
C VAL A 131 4.04 9.88 13.50
N VAL A 132 4.76 9.07 12.75
CA VAL A 132 5.00 9.26 11.30
C VAL A 132 4.34 8.11 10.56
N GLU A 133 3.39 8.40 9.67
CA GLU A 133 2.78 7.42 8.77
C GLU A 133 3.23 7.66 7.34
N VAL A 134 3.89 6.67 6.74
CA VAL A 134 4.28 6.69 5.33
C VAL A 134 3.19 6.05 4.48
N GLY A 135 2.81 6.71 3.38
CA GLY A 135 1.68 6.30 2.55
C GLY A 135 0.34 6.61 3.20
N CYS A 136 0.22 7.73 3.92
CA CYS A 136 -0.96 8.05 4.72
C CYS A 136 -2.25 8.26 3.90
N GLY A 137 -2.15 8.44 2.58
CA GLY A 137 -3.29 8.62 1.69
C GLY A 137 -4.23 9.75 2.17
N HIS A 138 -5.49 9.40 2.41
CA HIS A 138 -6.51 10.33 2.92
C HIS A 138 -6.38 10.67 4.43
N GLY A 139 -5.45 10.05 5.16
CA GLY A 139 -5.05 10.44 6.52
C GLY A 139 -6.04 10.12 7.65
N VAL A 140 -7.04 9.26 7.43
CA VAL A 140 -8.06 8.97 8.46
C VAL A 140 -7.46 8.35 9.72
N LEU A 141 -6.46 7.47 9.59
CA LEU A 141 -5.78 6.89 10.76
C LEU A 141 -5.05 7.96 11.57
N LEU A 142 -4.33 8.86 10.91
CA LEU A 142 -3.66 9.97 11.58
C LEU A 142 -4.64 10.92 12.25
N ALA A 143 -5.82 11.17 11.64
CA ALA A 143 -6.87 11.97 12.28
C ALA A 143 -7.40 11.31 13.56
N GLU A 144 -7.60 10.00 13.55
CA GLU A 144 -8.00 9.22 14.71
C GLU A 144 -6.91 9.21 15.82
N LEU A 145 -5.64 9.14 15.44
CA LEU A 145 -4.52 9.21 16.39
C LEU A 145 -4.36 10.63 16.96
N LYS A 146 -4.52 11.66 16.14
CA LYS A 146 -4.50 13.06 16.60
C LYS A 146 -5.60 13.33 17.61
N ALA A 147 -6.81 12.81 17.41
CA ALA A 147 -7.90 12.90 18.37
C ALA A 147 -7.58 12.20 19.71
N ARG A 148 -6.64 11.26 19.72
CA ARG A 148 -6.14 10.56 20.92
C ARG A 148 -4.90 11.21 21.55
N GLY A 149 -4.47 12.37 21.03
CA GLY A 149 -3.39 13.17 21.60
C GLY A 149 -2.00 12.90 21.03
N TYR A 150 -1.88 12.14 19.93
CA TYR A 150 -0.61 11.98 19.22
C TYR A 150 -0.27 13.21 18.38
N GLU A 151 1.01 13.52 18.26
CA GLU A 151 1.53 14.44 17.26
C GLU A 151 1.74 13.72 15.94
N CYS A 152 0.96 14.05 14.92
CA CYS A 152 0.87 13.26 13.69
C CYS A 152 1.50 13.96 12.49
N VAL A 153 2.36 13.24 11.77
CA VAL A 153 2.94 13.65 10.49
C VAL A 153 2.71 12.53 9.46
N GLY A 154 2.16 12.89 8.31
CA GLY A 154 1.96 11.97 7.17
C GLY A 154 3.00 12.17 6.08
N VAL A 155 3.26 11.12 5.31
CA VAL A 155 4.01 11.17 4.04
C VAL A 155 3.14 10.58 2.94
N GLU A 156 2.97 11.31 1.86
CA GLU A 156 2.15 10.88 0.71
C GLU A 156 2.85 11.27 -0.60
N PRO A 157 3.10 10.33 -1.53
CA PRO A 157 3.80 10.64 -2.77
C PRO A 157 3.02 11.58 -3.71
N GLY A 158 1.70 11.56 -3.66
CA GLY A 158 0.83 12.41 -4.48
C GLY A 158 0.64 13.81 -3.89
N GLU A 159 1.25 14.86 -4.48
CA GLU A 159 1.12 16.24 -3.99
C GLU A 159 -0.33 16.68 -3.77
N GLN A 160 -1.21 16.39 -4.74
CA GLN A 160 -2.63 16.75 -4.64
C GLN A 160 -3.35 15.95 -3.55
N THR A 161 -2.96 14.70 -3.33
CA THR A 161 -3.48 13.87 -2.22
C THR A 161 -3.01 14.44 -0.87
N ALA A 162 -1.74 14.76 -0.76
CA ALA A 162 -1.17 15.38 0.44
C ALA A 162 -1.88 16.69 0.78
N GLU A 163 -2.12 17.54 -0.23
CA GLU A 163 -2.84 18.79 -0.04
C GLU A 163 -4.29 18.57 0.39
N TRP A 164 -4.98 17.62 -0.26
CA TRP A 164 -6.34 17.25 0.12
C TRP A 164 -6.40 16.81 1.59
N THR A 165 -5.44 16.02 2.03
CA THR A 165 -5.38 15.49 3.41
C THR A 165 -5.07 16.61 4.41
N ARG A 166 -4.15 17.52 4.10
CA ARG A 166 -3.91 18.73 4.93
C ARG A 166 -5.18 19.52 5.14
N GLN A 167 -5.93 19.78 4.08
CA GLN A 167 -7.12 20.62 4.09
C GLN A 167 -8.33 19.95 4.77
N ASN A 168 -8.54 18.66 4.56
CA ASN A 168 -9.75 17.98 4.99
C ASN A 168 -9.58 17.25 6.35
N MET A 169 -8.37 16.82 6.69
CA MET A 169 -8.09 16.10 7.93
C MET A 169 -7.28 16.94 8.95
N GLY A 170 -6.76 18.08 8.54
CA GLY A 170 -5.96 18.95 9.41
C GLY A 170 -4.67 18.30 9.90
N ILE A 171 -4.07 17.41 9.10
CA ILE A 171 -2.82 16.69 9.40
C ILE A 171 -1.66 17.35 8.67
N ASP A 172 -0.48 17.48 9.31
CA ASP A 172 0.76 17.82 8.61
C ASP A 172 1.16 16.66 7.71
N VAL A 173 1.06 16.84 6.40
CA VAL A 173 1.43 15.83 5.41
C VAL A 173 2.54 16.37 4.52
N ARG A 174 3.64 15.66 4.45
CA ARG A 174 4.77 15.95 3.57
C ARG A 174 4.58 15.21 2.25
N ALA A 175 4.62 15.95 1.13
CA ALA A 175 4.53 15.34 -0.18
C ALA A 175 5.89 14.82 -0.63
N GLY A 176 5.94 13.58 -1.10
CA GLY A 176 7.16 12.95 -1.61
C GLY A 176 7.28 11.47 -1.30
N PHE A 177 8.37 10.88 -1.76
CA PHE A 177 8.68 9.47 -1.53
C PHE A 177 9.59 9.30 -0.32
N PHE A 178 9.22 8.40 0.57
CA PHE A 178 10.08 8.00 1.68
C PHE A 178 11.19 7.06 1.18
N PRO A 179 12.46 7.20 1.62
CA PRO A 179 12.93 8.06 2.71
C PRO A 179 13.49 9.44 2.28
N GLU A 180 13.17 9.92 1.08
CA GLU A 180 13.74 11.17 0.53
C GLU A 180 13.16 12.44 1.19
N VAL A 181 12.05 12.30 1.93
CA VAL A 181 11.36 13.42 2.59
C VAL A 181 11.97 13.69 3.95
N ASP A 182 12.23 14.98 4.25
CA ASP A 182 12.69 15.39 5.58
C ASP A 182 11.56 15.27 6.62
N LEU A 183 11.81 14.52 7.69
CA LEU A 183 10.83 14.14 8.70
C LEU A 183 11.42 14.27 10.11
N PRO A 184 10.58 14.64 11.08
CA PRO A 184 10.99 14.65 12.47
C PRO A 184 11.21 13.24 13.02
N LYS A 185 11.99 13.10 14.09
CA LYS A 185 12.05 11.87 14.88
C LYS A 185 10.68 11.51 15.40
N CYS A 186 10.40 10.21 15.55
CA CYS A 186 9.10 9.73 16.01
C CYS A 186 9.25 8.58 17.04
N ASP A 187 8.19 8.38 17.78
CA ASP A 187 8.07 7.28 18.75
C ASP A 187 7.34 6.08 18.12
N LEU A 188 6.54 6.36 17.07
CA LEU A 188 5.79 5.39 16.31
C LEU A 188 5.91 5.66 14.82
N PHE A 189 6.41 4.68 14.08
CA PHE A 189 6.49 4.68 12.62
C PHE A 189 5.47 3.70 12.05
N LEU A 190 4.63 4.16 11.14
CA LEU A 190 3.57 3.38 10.53
C LEU A 190 3.75 3.30 9.00
N ALA A 191 3.53 2.12 8.43
CA ALA A 191 3.47 1.93 6.99
C ALA A 191 2.55 0.73 6.66
N PHE A 192 1.36 1.01 6.15
CA PHE A 192 0.37 -0.01 5.82
C PHE A 192 0.24 -0.13 4.30
N ASP A 193 0.66 -1.28 3.75
CA ASP A 193 0.68 -1.59 2.32
C ASP A 193 1.51 -0.57 1.51
N VAL A 194 2.78 -0.40 1.90
CA VAL A 194 3.69 0.59 1.32
C VAL A 194 5.05 0.02 0.94
N ILE A 195 5.69 -0.77 1.82
CA ILE A 195 7.07 -1.21 1.61
C ILE A 195 7.23 -2.09 0.36
N GLU A 196 6.21 -2.87 0.00
CA GLU A 196 6.16 -3.67 -1.22
C GLU A 196 6.18 -2.84 -2.49
N HIS A 197 5.80 -1.57 -2.39
CA HIS A 197 5.81 -0.59 -3.48
C HIS A 197 7.12 0.21 -3.54
N SER A 198 7.94 0.13 -2.50
CA SER A 198 9.22 0.86 -2.44
C SER A 198 10.25 0.25 -3.38
N PRO A 199 10.89 1.03 -4.27
CA PRO A 199 11.98 0.53 -5.11
C PRO A 199 13.18 0.00 -4.31
N GLU A 200 13.43 0.58 -3.13
CA GLU A 200 14.58 0.33 -2.27
C GLU A 200 14.14 -0.01 -0.83
N PRO A 201 13.63 -1.25 -0.58
CA PRO A 201 13.06 -1.62 0.72
C PRO A 201 14.09 -1.61 1.86
N GLU A 202 15.38 -1.83 1.55
CA GLU A 202 16.45 -1.70 2.56
C GLU A 202 16.65 -0.24 2.97
N ALA A 203 16.63 0.71 2.04
CA ALA A 203 16.69 2.13 2.33
C ALA A 203 15.45 2.60 3.12
N PHE A 204 14.28 2.07 2.77
CA PHE A 204 13.03 2.30 3.50
C PHE A 204 13.16 1.88 4.97
N MET A 205 13.58 0.65 5.25
CA MET A 205 13.72 0.16 6.62
C MET A 205 14.82 0.88 7.40
N LYS A 206 15.94 1.23 6.77
CA LYS A 206 16.98 2.08 7.39
C LYS A 206 16.47 3.47 7.71
N GLY A 207 15.69 4.07 6.83
CA GLY A 207 15.03 5.35 7.06
C GLY A 207 14.08 5.29 8.26
N ALA A 208 13.24 4.26 8.34
CA ALA A 208 12.36 4.04 9.50
C ALA A 208 13.16 3.92 10.81
N ALA A 209 14.22 3.11 10.81
CA ALA A 209 15.11 2.96 11.97
C ALA A 209 15.80 4.28 12.37
N GLN A 210 16.17 5.10 11.38
CA GLN A 210 16.76 6.42 11.64
C GLN A 210 15.74 7.38 12.26
N LEU A 211 14.51 7.39 11.81
CA LEU A 211 13.47 8.27 12.34
C LEU A 211 13.03 7.89 13.75
N LEU A 212 13.00 6.63 14.10
CA LEU A 212 12.59 6.18 15.43
C LEU A 212 13.50 6.75 16.52
N ASN A 213 12.90 7.20 17.61
CA ASN A 213 13.56 7.47 18.88
C ASN A 213 14.04 6.16 19.52
N PRO A 214 14.99 6.17 20.48
CA PRO A 214 15.31 4.99 21.27
C PRO A 214 14.04 4.46 21.97
N GLY A 215 13.80 3.15 21.87
CA GLY A 215 12.58 2.52 22.37
C GLY A 215 11.34 2.72 21.49
N GLY A 216 11.46 3.44 20.38
CA GLY A 216 10.37 3.63 19.41
C GLY A 216 10.02 2.35 18.64
N VAL A 217 8.81 2.30 18.11
CA VAL A 217 8.23 1.13 17.45
C VAL A 217 7.86 1.44 16.00
N ALA A 218 8.14 0.52 15.08
CA ALA A 218 7.60 0.51 13.74
C ALA A 218 6.56 -0.59 13.56
N ILE A 219 5.39 -0.25 13.02
CA ILE A 219 4.34 -1.20 12.63
C ILE A 219 4.19 -1.13 11.11
N ILE A 220 4.49 -2.24 10.44
CA ILE A 220 4.48 -2.34 8.99
C ILE A 220 3.54 -3.47 8.59
N GLN A 221 2.56 -3.14 7.73
CA GLN A 221 1.70 -4.11 7.06
C GLN A 221 2.20 -4.28 5.64
N THR A 222 2.33 -5.53 5.19
CA THR A 222 2.73 -5.86 3.82
C THR A 222 2.33 -7.30 3.47
N PRO A 223 2.09 -7.63 2.19
CA PRO A 223 1.92 -9.01 1.79
C PRO A 223 3.19 -9.83 2.07
N ILE A 224 3.09 -10.84 2.94
CA ILE A 224 4.17 -11.80 3.15
C ILE A 224 3.80 -13.11 2.47
N ASN A 225 4.67 -13.55 1.58
CA ASN A 225 4.45 -14.79 0.86
C ASN A 225 4.95 -15.99 1.64
N ARG A 226 4.00 -16.79 2.16
CA ARG A 226 4.23 -18.11 2.76
C ARG A 226 3.61 -19.24 1.93
N TYR A 227 3.16 -18.95 0.73
CA TYR A 227 2.45 -19.89 -0.12
C TYR A 227 3.33 -20.40 -1.25
N ASP A 228 3.23 -21.68 -1.52
CA ASP A 228 3.65 -22.25 -2.79
C ASP A 228 2.49 -22.09 -3.77
N TYR A 229 2.61 -21.11 -4.67
CA TYR A 229 1.57 -20.84 -5.66
C TYR A 229 1.51 -21.96 -6.70
N GLN A 230 0.41 -22.68 -6.71
CA GLN A 230 0.10 -23.75 -7.65
C GLN A 230 -1.24 -23.45 -8.34
N PRO A 231 -1.41 -23.82 -9.62
CA PRO A 231 -2.72 -23.72 -10.26
C PRO A 231 -3.73 -24.71 -9.63
N PRO A 232 -5.05 -24.41 -9.69
CA PRO A 232 -5.64 -23.21 -10.30
C PRO A 232 -5.42 -21.95 -9.44
N PHE A 233 -5.12 -20.84 -10.12
CA PHE A 233 -4.92 -19.55 -9.45
C PHE A 233 -6.26 -18.90 -9.14
N GLY A 234 -6.33 -18.21 -8.00
CA GLY A 234 -7.48 -17.45 -7.57
C GLY A 234 -7.12 -15.98 -7.31
N GLU A 235 -8.08 -15.21 -6.79
CA GLU A 235 -7.97 -13.78 -6.50
C GLU A 235 -6.72 -13.42 -5.67
N ARG A 236 -6.29 -14.31 -4.78
CA ARG A 236 -5.08 -14.11 -3.97
C ARG A 236 -3.82 -14.00 -4.82
N PHE A 237 -3.69 -14.84 -5.86
CA PHE A 237 -2.56 -14.78 -6.79
C PHE A 237 -2.59 -13.48 -7.58
N GLU A 238 -3.75 -13.13 -8.12
CA GLU A 238 -3.92 -11.92 -8.92
C GLU A 238 -3.67 -10.65 -8.09
N ALA A 239 -4.12 -10.63 -6.84
CA ALA A 239 -3.87 -9.51 -5.94
C ALA A 239 -2.39 -9.41 -5.54
N ALA A 240 -1.71 -10.53 -5.28
CA ALA A 240 -0.31 -10.54 -4.88
C ALA A 240 0.61 -10.14 -6.05
N PHE A 241 0.37 -10.64 -7.25
CA PHE A 241 1.22 -10.40 -8.43
C PHE A 241 0.74 -9.22 -9.28
N ASP A 242 0.36 -8.11 -8.64
CA ASP A 242 0.07 -6.83 -9.29
C ASP A 242 1.38 -6.18 -9.76
N ASP A 243 1.81 -6.46 -10.98
CA ASP A 243 3.12 -6.05 -11.51
C ASP A 243 3.23 -4.54 -11.82
N ILE A 244 2.19 -3.77 -11.55
CA ILE A 244 2.20 -2.32 -11.65
C ILE A 244 2.60 -1.69 -10.30
N GLU A 245 2.09 -2.22 -9.19
CA GLU A 245 2.30 -1.64 -7.86
C GLU A 245 3.27 -2.46 -7.00
N HIS A 246 3.16 -3.80 -7.00
CA HIS A 246 3.98 -4.65 -6.16
C HIS A 246 5.36 -4.88 -6.79
N LEU A 247 6.38 -4.25 -6.25
CA LEU A 247 7.76 -4.43 -6.67
C LEU A 247 8.40 -5.64 -5.99
N PHE A 248 7.92 -5.97 -4.79
CA PHE A 248 8.36 -7.09 -3.98
C PHE A 248 7.17 -7.78 -3.31
N LEU A 249 7.22 -9.10 -3.20
CA LEU A 249 6.44 -9.85 -2.23
C LEU A 249 7.44 -10.49 -1.28
N PHE A 250 7.40 -10.04 -0.04
CA PHE A 250 8.37 -10.45 0.97
C PHE A 250 8.11 -11.87 1.49
N THR A 251 9.11 -12.47 2.10
CA THR A 251 9.02 -13.69 2.89
C THR A 251 9.42 -13.37 4.34
N ASP A 252 9.13 -14.26 5.27
CA ASP A 252 9.61 -14.13 6.67
C ASP A 252 11.12 -13.91 6.72
N LYS A 253 11.87 -14.70 5.96
CA LYS A 253 13.32 -14.58 5.84
C LYS A 253 13.76 -13.21 5.34
N ALA A 254 13.03 -12.65 4.38
CA ALA A 254 13.32 -11.32 3.85
C ALA A 254 13.07 -10.22 4.88
N MET A 255 11.95 -10.28 5.61
CA MET A 255 11.66 -9.31 6.67
C MET A 255 12.66 -9.40 7.81
N GLN A 256 13.09 -10.61 8.19
CA GLN A 256 14.16 -10.82 9.18
C GLN A 256 15.49 -10.19 8.73
N GLU A 257 15.86 -10.37 7.46
CA GLU A 257 17.09 -9.79 6.91
C GLU A 257 17.01 -8.26 6.79
N LEU A 258 15.86 -7.70 6.41
CA LEU A 258 15.61 -6.25 6.42
C LEU A 258 15.75 -5.67 7.83
N ALA A 259 15.15 -6.30 8.84
CA ALA A 259 15.26 -5.89 10.23
C ALA A 259 16.72 -5.90 10.70
N ARG A 260 17.44 -7.00 10.44
CA ARG A 260 18.86 -7.15 10.80
C ARG A 260 19.75 -6.07 10.17
N ARG A 261 19.59 -5.79 8.86
CA ARG A 261 20.37 -4.76 8.13
C ARG A 261 20.03 -3.35 8.59
N SER A 262 18.83 -3.15 9.08
CA SER A 262 18.33 -1.85 9.57
C SER A 262 18.53 -1.66 11.09
N ARG A 263 19.12 -2.66 11.78
CA ARG A 263 19.32 -2.65 13.23
C ARG A 263 18.02 -2.46 14.01
N LEU A 264 16.96 -3.10 13.53
CA LEU A 264 15.68 -3.19 14.20
C LEU A 264 15.49 -4.58 14.77
N GLN A 265 14.88 -4.66 15.95
CA GLN A 265 14.49 -5.93 16.56
C GLN A 265 13.07 -6.29 16.15
N ILE A 266 12.84 -7.52 15.70
CA ILE A 266 11.49 -8.01 15.46
C ILE A 266 10.83 -8.29 16.82
N VAL A 267 9.72 -7.61 17.07
CA VAL A 267 8.87 -7.77 18.25
C VAL A 267 7.76 -8.78 17.97
N SER A 268 7.16 -8.70 16.80
CA SER A 268 6.08 -9.60 16.37
C SER A 268 6.03 -9.69 14.85
N MET A 269 5.70 -10.87 14.36
CA MET A 269 5.28 -11.11 12.98
C MET A 269 4.03 -11.97 13.05
N THR A 270 2.86 -11.37 12.90
CA THR A 270 1.59 -12.08 13.03
C THR A 270 1.03 -12.45 11.67
N GLU A 271 0.63 -13.72 11.57
CA GLU A 271 -0.16 -14.17 10.43
C GLU A 271 -1.50 -13.46 10.44
N ARG A 272 -1.75 -12.66 9.40
CA ARG A 272 -3.06 -12.36 8.92
C ARG A 272 -3.95 -11.45 9.71
N LEU A 273 -4.43 -10.43 9.03
CA LEU A 273 -5.76 -9.98 9.46
C LEU A 273 -6.59 -9.35 8.34
N TRP A 274 -6.02 -8.85 7.28
CA TRP A 274 -6.83 -8.24 6.22
C TRP A 274 -6.28 -8.65 4.86
N LEU A 275 -7.07 -9.31 4.03
CA LEU A 275 -6.77 -9.64 2.64
C LEU A 275 -5.38 -10.27 2.37
N HIS A 276 -4.86 -11.10 3.30
CA HIS A 276 -3.56 -11.78 3.16
C HIS A 276 -2.32 -10.91 3.42
N HIS A 277 -2.49 -9.75 4.03
CA HIS A 277 -1.40 -8.92 4.50
C HIS A 277 -1.04 -9.27 5.94
N GLU A 278 0.23 -9.10 6.28
CA GLU A 278 0.73 -9.43 7.60
C GLU A 278 1.28 -8.20 8.29
N ILE A 279 1.24 -8.25 9.61
CA ILE A 279 1.75 -7.18 10.45
C ILE A 279 3.11 -7.58 10.99
N CYS A 280 4.11 -6.76 10.71
CA CYS A 280 5.44 -6.84 11.28
C CYS A 280 5.64 -5.69 12.25
N VAL A 281 5.96 -5.98 13.49
CA VAL A 281 6.27 -5.00 14.54
C VAL A 281 7.76 -5.06 14.83
N PHE A 282 8.41 -3.91 14.76
CA PHE A 282 9.83 -3.75 15.00
C PHE A 282 10.07 -2.76 16.12
N GLY A 283 11.02 -3.07 17.02
CA GLY A 283 11.49 -2.16 18.05
C GLY A 283 12.86 -1.60 17.70
N LYS A 284 13.12 -0.36 18.05
CA LYS A 284 14.44 0.24 18.05
C LYS A 284 15.07 0.05 19.42
N LEU A 285 16.24 -0.60 19.45
CA LEU A 285 17.07 -0.76 20.66
C LEU A 285 17.68 0.58 21.08
#